data_05ebc7fec6285a072f9695e6c93454f9
#
_entry.id   05ebc7fec6285a072f9695e6c93454f9
#
_cell.length_a   1.000
_cell.length_b   1.000
_cell.length_c   1.000
_cell.angle_alpha   90.00
_cell.angle_beta   90.00
_cell.angle_gamma   90.00
#
_symmetry.space_group_name_H-M   'P 1'
#
loop_
_entity.id
_entity.type
_entity.pdbx_description
1 polymer ?
#
loop_
_entity_poly.entity_id
_entity_poly.type
_entity_poly.pdbx_seq_one_letter_code
_entity_poly.pdbx_strand_id
1 'polypeptide(L)'
;MTFYINHHGIRHPKKKILRIVFNCSQEFNGESLNKRLIQGPLLTNDLTGVLLRFRQERIALTCDIEGMFHQIRLNPEHRDLLRFLWWEGNDLSKDPTDYRMTVHLFGATSSPSCANFALKKTADDYEEEFGAQATNFIRRNFYVDDGLKSVPTVEEALNLVKNVKQMCSKGGFNLHKFLSNSKEVIKGIQQSDRADGVREVDLDLDSLPLERTFGVHWCVESDSSPLFFKTNPARGVASCQELALFLTLWDSSFRSCCKGSQFFRNCVVKT
;
A
#
# COMPACT_ATOMS: atom_id res chain seq x y z
N MET A 1 24.65 -12.99 -11.32
CA MET A 1 24.13 -13.85 -10.24
C MET A 1 22.66 -14.05 -10.47
N THR A 2 22.16 -15.28 -10.37
CA THR A 2 20.75 -15.62 -10.67
C THR A 2 20.13 -16.24 -9.42
N PHE A 3 18.89 -15.82 -9.07
CA PHE A 3 18.10 -16.40 -8.01
C PHE A 3 16.74 -16.84 -8.54
N TYR A 4 16.30 -18.05 -8.13
CA TYR A 4 14.95 -18.54 -8.37
C TYR A 4 14.16 -18.45 -7.06
N ILE A 5 13.08 -17.67 -7.08
CA ILE A 5 12.27 -17.38 -5.91
C ILE A 5 11.09 -18.35 -5.86
N ASN A 6 10.95 -19.05 -4.75
CA ASN A 6 9.76 -19.83 -4.47
C ASN A 6 8.52 -18.94 -4.36
N HIS A 7 7.41 -19.42 -4.91
CA HIS A 7 6.14 -18.73 -4.81
C HIS A 7 4.99 -19.72 -4.64
N HIS A 8 3.90 -19.25 -4.07
CA HIS A 8 2.67 -20.03 -3.91
C HIS A 8 1.45 -19.14 -3.94
N GLY A 9 0.32 -19.75 -4.27
CA GLY A 9 -0.96 -19.06 -4.30
C GLY A 9 -1.66 -19.10 -2.93
N ILE A 10 -2.08 -17.95 -2.42
CA ILE A 10 -2.95 -17.84 -1.25
C ILE A 10 -4.31 -17.35 -1.69
N ARG A 11 -5.37 -18.12 -1.40
CA ARG A 11 -6.74 -17.69 -1.69
C ARG A 11 -7.26 -16.82 -0.54
N HIS A 12 -7.67 -15.59 -0.86
CA HIS A 12 -8.27 -14.71 0.14
C HIS A 12 -9.65 -15.26 0.57
N PRO A 13 -9.88 -15.51 1.87
CA PRO A 13 -11.07 -16.21 2.35
C PRO A 13 -12.39 -15.52 1.99
N LYS A 14 -12.41 -14.20 2.00
CA LYS A 14 -13.64 -13.40 1.73
C LYS A 14 -13.79 -12.98 0.26
N LYS A 15 -12.68 -12.59 -0.41
CA LYS A 15 -12.73 -12.01 -1.77
C LYS A 15 -12.56 -13.05 -2.88
N LYS A 16 -12.33 -14.33 -2.57
CA LYS A 16 -12.08 -15.44 -3.51
C LYS A 16 -10.96 -15.15 -4.53
N ILE A 17 -10.12 -14.16 -4.28
CA ILE A 17 -9.01 -13.77 -5.14
C ILE A 17 -7.79 -14.61 -4.79
N LEU A 18 -7.12 -15.16 -5.81
CA LEU A 18 -5.83 -15.81 -5.66
C LEU A 18 -4.73 -14.75 -5.61
N ARG A 19 -3.90 -14.79 -4.56
CA ARG A 19 -2.71 -13.96 -4.42
C ARG A 19 -1.47 -14.81 -4.58
N ILE A 20 -0.56 -14.37 -5.42
CA ILE A 20 0.75 -15.02 -5.54
C ILE A 20 1.68 -14.36 -4.52
N VAL A 21 2.28 -15.18 -3.67
CA VAL A 21 3.23 -14.76 -2.64
C VAL A 21 4.59 -15.33 -2.99
N PHE A 22 5.59 -14.46 -3.09
CA PHE A 22 6.98 -14.83 -3.30
C PHE A 22 7.70 -14.93 -1.96
N ASN A 23 8.43 -16.01 -1.75
CA ASN A 23 9.19 -16.24 -0.52
C ASN A 23 10.67 -15.93 -0.73
N CYS A 24 11.02 -14.64 -0.59
CA CYS A 24 12.40 -14.19 -0.74
C CYS A 24 13.33 -14.61 0.41
N SER A 25 12.76 -15.14 1.50
CA SER A 25 13.51 -15.66 2.65
C SER A 25 13.74 -17.16 2.60
N GLN A 26 13.18 -17.86 1.59
CA GLN A 26 13.40 -19.30 1.43
C GLN A 26 14.89 -19.57 1.20
N GLU A 27 15.45 -20.43 2.04
CA GLU A 27 16.84 -20.84 1.94
C GLU A 27 17.02 -22.07 1.04
N PHE A 28 18.04 -22.02 0.23
CA PHE A 28 18.57 -23.15 -0.51
C PHE A 28 20.08 -23.21 -0.32
N ASN A 29 20.62 -24.32 0.18
CA ASN A 29 22.05 -24.46 0.54
C ASN A 29 22.56 -23.36 1.49
N GLY A 30 21.73 -22.92 2.42
CA GLY A 30 22.07 -21.87 3.40
C GLY A 30 21.94 -20.43 2.88
N GLU A 31 21.59 -20.23 1.62
CA GLU A 31 21.45 -18.93 0.97
C GLU A 31 19.99 -18.59 0.66
N SER A 32 19.62 -17.33 0.82
CA SER A 32 18.33 -16.79 0.37
C SER A 32 18.52 -15.43 -0.27
N LEU A 33 17.54 -15.01 -1.08
CA LEU A 33 17.59 -13.69 -1.71
C LEU A 33 17.70 -12.58 -0.64
N ASN A 34 16.93 -12.65 0.42
CA ASN A 34 16.94 -11.63 1.48
C ASN A 34 18.27 -11.55 2.25
N LYS A 35 19.05 -12.64 2.35
CA LYS A 35 20.40 -12.59 2.92
C LYS A 35 21.39 -11.83 2.03
N ARG A 36 21.13 -11.74 0.74
CA ARG A 36 21.99 -11.07 -0.27
C ARG A 36 21.57 -9.63 -0.56
N LEU A 37 20.33 -9.25 -0.24
CA LEU A 37 19.84 -7.91 -0.45
C LEU A 37 20.21 -7.00 0.72
N ILE A 38 20.63 -5.79 0.40
CA ILE A 38 20.77 -4.71 1.38
C ILE A 38 19.38 -4.17 1.68
N GLN A 39 18.97 -4.16 2.95
CA GLN A 39 17.66 -3.67 3.37
C GLN A 39 17.45 -2.18 3.03
N GLY A 40 18.51 -1.38 3.09
CA GLY A 40 18.43 0.06 2.96
C GLY A 40 17.99 0.75 4.27
N PRO A 41 17.96 2.09 4.27
CA PRO A 41 17.55 2.88 5.42
C PRO A 41 16.04 2.77 5.70
N LEU A 42 15.64 2.90 6.95
CA LEU A 42 14.23 2.99 7.34
C LEU A 42 13.69 4.38 6.96
N LEU A 43 13.00 4.47 5.84
CA LEU A 43 12.41 5.71 5.33
C LEU A 43 10.92 5.85 5.65
N THR A 44 10.30 4.85 6.24
CA THR A 44 8.89 4.86 6.65
C THR A 44 8.69 5.89 7.76
N ASN A 45 7.61 6.66 7.68
CA ASN A 45 7.25 7.60 8.72
C ASN A 45 6.85 6.87 10.02
N ASP A 46 7.02 7.54 11.16
CA ASP A 46 6.48 7.05 12.42
C ASP A 46 4.94 7.04 12.38
N LEU A 47 4.35 5.89 12.68
CA LEU A 47 2.90 5.69 12.64
C LEU A 47 2.17 6.61 13.62
N THR A 48 2.72 6.78 14.83
CA THR A 48 2.13 7.65 15.84
C THR A 48 2.05 9.09 15.34
N GLY A 49 3.13 9.58 14.72
CA GLY A 49 3.16 10.91 14.12
C GLY A 49 2.16 11.06 12.96
N VAL A 50 1.99 10.03 12.12
CA VAL A 50 0.98 10.03 11.05
C VAL A 50 -0.43 10.10 11.63
N LEU A 51 -0.76 9.28 12.63
CA LEU A 51 -2.06 9.24 13.28
C LEU A 51 -2.39 10.55 14.02
N LEU A 52 -1.43 11.16 14.70
CA LEU A 52 -1.63 12.46 15.36
C LEU A 52 -1.96 13.55 14.34
N ARG A 53 -1.23 13.61 13.22
CA ARG A 53 -1.52 14.57 12.15
C ARG A 53 -2.84 14.31 11.44
N PHE A 54 -3.27 13.06 11.36
CA PHE A 54 -4.58 12.70 10.81
C PHE A 54 -5.74 13.20 11.66
N ARG A 55 -5.54 13.43 12.96
CA ARG A 55 -6.56 13.91 13.91
C ARG A 55 -6.47 15.42 14.19
N GLN A 56 -5.64 16.15 13.46
CA GLN A 56 -5.34 17.55 13.74
C GLN A 56 -6.45 18.49 13.28
N GLU A 57 -7.09 18.19 12.15
CA GLU A 57 -8.07 19.06 11.49
C GLU A 57 -9.42 18.34 11.30
N ARG A 58 -10.44 19.12 10.91
CA ARG A 58 -11.83 18.64 10.87
C ARG A 58 -12.13 17.68 9.72
N ILE A 59 -11.58 17.92 8.53
CA ILE A 59 -11.85 17.10 7.34
C ILE A 59 -10.75 16.08 7.19
N ALA A 60 -11.07 14.82 7.46
CA ALA A 60 -10.12 13.71 7.38
C ALA A 60 -10.16 13.06 5.99
N LEU A 61 -8.99 12.67 5.49
CA LEU A 61 -8.77 12.01 4.21
C LEU A 61 -7.89 10.80 4.38
N THR A 62 -8.27 9.69 3.73
CA THR A 62 -7.40 8.53 3.56
C THR A 62 -7.29 8.15 2.08
N CYS A 63 -6.20 7.52 1.70
CA CYS A 63 -5.98 6.92 0.38
C CYS A 63 -4.97 5.78 0.48
N ASP A 64 -4.83 5.03 -0.61
CA ASP A 64 -3.97 3.85 -0.70
C ASP A 64 -3.17 3.92 -2.01
N ILE A 65 -1.91 3.48 -2.01
CA ILE A 65 -1.10 3.32 -3.24
C ILE A 65 -1.32 1.92 -3.78
N GLU A 66 -1.93 1.80 -4.96
CA GLU A 66 -2.21 0.51 -5.58
C GLU A 66 -0.92 -0.27 -5.85
N GLY A 67 -0.75 -1.40 -5.13
CA GLY A 67 0.39 -2.29 -5.36
C GLY A 67 1.75 -1.60 -5.31
N MET A 68 1.99 -0.75 -4.32
CA MET A 68 3.12 0.18 -4.20
C MET A 68 4.46 -0.39 -4.70
N PHE A 69 4.84 -1.60 -4.27
CA PHE A 69 6.12 -2.19 -4.67
C PHE A 69 6.15 -2.57 -6.15
N HIS A 70 5.02 -3.00 -6.71
CA HIS A 70 4.90 -3.32 -8.13
C HIS A 70 4.88 -2.10 -9.06
N GLN A 71 4.78 -0.88 -8.52
CA GLN A 71 4.91 0.35 -9.29
C GLN A 71 6.38 0.71 -9.57
N ILE A 72 7.33 0.09 -8.87
CA ILE A 72 8.74 0.45 -8.93
C ILE A 72 9.48 -0.52 -9.82
N ARG A 73 10.00 -0.01 -10.93
CA ARG A 73 10.73 -0.81 -11.92
C ARG A 73 12.13 -1.15 -11.43
N LEU A 74 12.53 -2.40 -11.70
CA LEU A 74 13.89 -2.87 -11.48
C LEU A 74 14.77 -2.52 -12.66
N ASN A 75 16.02 -2.15 -12.35
CA ASN A 75 17.07 -2.08 -13.36
C ASN A 75 17.15 -3.45 -14.08
N PRO A 76 17.17 -3.46 -15.44
CA PRO A 76 17.28 -4.69 -16.21
C PRO A 76 18.41 -5.63 -15.76
N GLU A 77 19.54 -5.09 -15.33
CA GLU A 77 20.70 -5.86 -14.84
C GLU A 77 20.42 -6.64 -13.54
N HIS A 78 19.43 -6.20 -12.75
CA HIS A 78 19.07 -6.83 -11.47
C HIS A 78 17.91 -7.82 -11.57
N ARG A 79 17.23 -7.91 -12.71
CA ARG A 79 16.02 -8.74 -12.86
C ARG A 79 16.29 -10.24 -12.71
N ASP A 80 17.51 -10.67 -12.98
CA ASP A 80 17.92 -12.07 -12.84
C ASP A 80 18.00 -12.52 -11.37
N LEU A 81 17.97 -11.58 -10.43
CA LEU A 81 17.80 -11.87 -9.00
C LEU A 81 16.37 -12.25 -8.62
N LEU A 82 15.41 -11.99 -9.50
CA LEU A 82 13.98 -12.17 -9.24
C LEU A 82 13.35 -13.11 -10.29
N ARG A 83 14.00 -14.25 -10.56
CA ARG A 83 13.48 -15.30 -11.44
C ARG A 83 12.53 -16.23 -10.70
N PHE A 84 11.59 -16.81 -11.44
CA PHE A 84 10.72 -17.86 -10.98
C PHE A 84 10.26 -18.73 -12.16
N LEU A 85 9.82 -19.93 -11.88
CA LEU A 85 9.32 -20.86 -12.88
C LEU A 85 7.80 -20.81 -12.93
N TRP A 86 7.24 -20.80 -14.13
CA TRP A 86 5.80 -20.89 -14.33
C TRP A 86 5.47 -21.56 -15.66
N TRP A 87 4.30 -22.12 -15.76
CA TRP A 87 3.82 -22.76 -16.99
C TRP A 87 3.26 -21.72 -17.96
N GLU A 88 3.76 -21.69 -19.17
CA GLU A 88 3.27 -20.81 -20.22
C GLU A 88 1.79 -21.08 -20.52
N GLY A 89 0.97 -20.03 -20.50
CA GLY A 89 -0.48 -20.13 -20.69
C GLY A 89 -1.22 -20.85 -19.56
N ASN A 90 -0.59 -21.13 -18.41
CA ASN A 90 -1.09 -21.98 -17.30
C ASN A 90 -1.31 -23.44 -17.72
N ASP A 91 -0.62 -23.91 -18.75
CA ASP A 91 -0.71 -25.27 -19.24
C ASP A 91 0.27 -26.19 -18.49
N LEU A 92 -0.23 -26.87 -17.46
CA LEU A 92 0.56 -27.76 -16.59
C LEU A 92 1.04 -29.04 -17.31
N SER A 93 0.62 -29.30 -18.54
CA SER A 93 1.09 -30.46 -19.34
C SER A 93 2.46 -30.20 -19.98
N LYS A 94 2.91 -28.96 -19.98
CA LYS A 94 4.21 -28.51 -20.51
C LYS A 94 5.25 -28.36 -19.42
N ASP A 95 6.52 -28.31 -19.81
CA ASP A 95 7.58 -27.95 -18.87
C ASP A 95 7.46 -26.49 -18.43
N PRO A 96 7.80 -26.19 -17.16
CA PRO A 96 7.81 -24.82 -16.68
C PRO A 96 8.88 -23.99 -17.39
N THR A 97 8.57 -22.73 -17.62
CA THR A 97 9.42 -21.76 -18.31
C THR A 97 9.93 -20.74 -17.32
N ASP A 98 11.11 -20.20 -17.60
CA ASP A 98 11.71 -19.11 -16.83
C ASP A 98 10.96 -17.79 -17.04
N TYR A 99 10.61 -17.16 -15.92
CA TYR A 99 10.12 -15.79 -15.86
C TYR A 99 10.97 -14.97 -14.91
N ARG A 100 10.96 -13.67 -15.08
CA ARG A 100 11.59 -12.74 -14.14
C ARG A 100 10.72 -11.52 -13.91
N MET A 101 10.75 -11.00 -12.69
CA MET A 101 10.06 -9.77 -12.35
C MET A 101 10.76 -8.56 -12.97
N THR A 102 9.96 -7.61 -13.44
CA THR A 102 10.44 -6.32 -13.92
C THR A 102 10.32 -5.21 -12.87
N VAL A 103 9.66 -5.52 -11.76
CA VAL A 103 9.33 -4.62 -10.65
C VAL A 103 9.71 -5.22 -9.31
N HIS A 104 9.72 -4.40 -8.27
CA HIS A 104 9.93 -4.87 -6.90
C HIS A 104 8.83 -5.82 -6.41
N LEU A 105 9.17 -6.67 -5.45
CA LEU A 105 8.29 -7.70 -4.88
C LEU A 105 7.91 -7.39 -3.43
N PHE A 106 6.72 -7.81 -3.06
CA PHE A 106 6.42 -8.06 -1.65
C PHE A 106 7.27 -9.22 -1.13
N GLY A 107 7.87 -9.05 0.05
CA GLY A 107 8.74 -10.06 0.68
C GLY A 107 10.24 -9.87 0.46
N ALA A 108 10.67 -9.04 -0.50
CA ALA A 108 12.07 -8.65 -0.62
C ALA A 108 12.42 -7.58 0.42
N THR A 109 13.50 -7.79 1.17
CA THR A 109 13.88 -6.93 2.30
C THR A 109 14.19 -5.48 1.90
N SER A 110 14.63 -5.24 0.66
CA SER A 110 14.92 -3.91 0.11
C SER A 110 13.69 -3.15 -0.39
N SER A 111 12.56 -3.84 -0.68
CA SER A 111 11.40 -3.24 -1.32
C SER A 111 10.79 -2.07 -0.53
N PRO A 112 10.64 -2.13 0.81
CA PRO A 112 10.09 -1.00 1.56
C PRO A 112 10.95 0.26 1.48
N SER A 113 12.27 0.12 1.57
CA SER A 113 13.19 1.25 1.46
C SER A 113 13.16 1.88 0.08
N CYS A 114 13.23 1.07 -0.99
CA CYS A 114 13.17 1.53 -2.36
C CYS A 114 11.84 2.24 -2.66
N ALA A 115 10.72 1.69 -2.18
CA ALA A 115 9.40 2.26 -2.41
C ALA A 115 9.21 3.60 -1.72
N ASN A 116 9.59 3.71 -0.45
CA ASN A 116 9.53 4.97 0.28
C ASN A 116 10.47 6.02 -0.30
N PHE A 117 11.66 5.62 -0.75
CA PHE A 117 12.58 6.52 -1.43
C PHE A 117 11.97 7.07 -2.72
N ALA A 118 11.44 6.20 -3.58
CA ALA A 118 10.83 6.61 -4.84
C ALA A 118 9.63 7.53 -4.63
N LEU A 119 8.77 7.23 -3.63
CA LEU A 119 7.63 8.06 -3.29
C LEU A 119 8.05 9.46 -2.80
N LYS A 120 9.04 9.54 -1.91
CA LYS A 120 9.56 10.82 -1.41
C LYS A 120 10.28 11.60 -2.51
N LYS A 121 11.05 10.91 -3.36
CA LYS A 121 11.71 11.50 -4.52
C LYS A 121 10.70 12.11 -5.51
N THR A 122 9.56 11.43 -5.73
CA THR A 122 8.45 11.99 -6.53
C THR A 122 7.96 13.32 -5.93
N ALA A 123 7.80 13.39 -4.61
CA ALA A 123 7.40 14.62 -3.96
C ALA A 123 8.45 15.74 -4.13
N ASP A 124 9.74 15.39 -4.08
CA ASP A 124 10.83 16.34 -4.25
C ASP A 124 10.90 16.88 -5.69
N ASP A 125 10.74 16.00 -6.69
CA ASP A 125 10.86 16.32 -8.11
C ASP A 125 9.70 17.19 -8.63
N TYR A 126 8.53 17.09 -8.01
CA TYR A 126 7.32 17.78 -8.48
C TYR A 126 6.77 18.82 -7.49
N GLU A 127 7.56 19.23 -6.47
CA GLU A 127 7.16 20.22 -5.48
C GLU A 127 6.79 21.57 -6.12
N GLU A 128 7.57 22.05 -7.08
CA GLU A 128 7.32 23.31 -7.78
C GLU A 128 5.99 23.30 -8.57
N GLU A 129 5.60 22.17 -9.12
CA GLU A 129 4.38 22.04 -9.93
C GLU A 129 3.11 21.91 -9.07
N PHE A 130 3.15 21.13 -7.97
CA PHE A 130 1.97 20.78 -7.18
C PHE A 130 1.92 21.45 -5.79
N GLY A 131 2.97 22.12 -5.40
CA GLY A 131 3.04 22.94 -4.19
C GLY A 131 3.36 22.16 -2.91
N ALA A 132 3.76 22.91 -1.89
CA ALA A 132 4.24 22.38 -0.63
C ALA A 132 3.20 21.53 0.14
N GLN A 133 1.91 21.78 -0.04
CA GLN A 133 0.86 21.03 0.66
C GLN A 133 0.84 19.57 0.20
N ALA A 134 0.86 19.32 -1.12
CA ALA A 134 0.93 17.99 -1.68
C ALA A 134 2.24 17.28 -1.34
N THR A 135 3.37 17.99 -1.45
CA THR A 135 4.68 17.49 -1.08
C THR A 135 4.77 17.07 0.39
N ASN A 136 4.29 17.92 1.31
CA ASN A 136 4.26 17.60 2.73
C ASN A 136 3.34 16.42 3.06
N PHE A 137 2.23 16.27 2.32
CA PHE A 137 1.37 15.10 2.48
C PHE A 137 2.15 13.82 2.15
N ILE A 138 2.83 13.78 1.02
CA ILE A 138 3.61 12.60 0.61
C ILE A 138 4.77 12.35 1.58
N ARG A 139 5.54 13.36 1.94
CA ARG A 139 6.71 13.22 2.80
C ARG A 139 6.38 12.77 4.23
N ARG A 140 5.25 13.17 4.79
CA ARG A 140 4.97 13.06 6.23
C ARG A 140 3.74 12.25 6.62
N ASN A 141 2.82 12.01 5.69
CA ASN A 141 1.50 11.48 6.00
C ASN A 141 1.22 10.11 5.38
N PHE A 142 2.20 9.50 4.71
CA PHE A 142 2.14 8.11 4.30
C PHE A 142 2.79 7.20 5.34
N TYR A 143 2.10 6.11 5.66
CA TYR A 143 2.68 4.97 6.35
C TYR A 143 2.62 3.77 5.40
N VAL A 144 3.77 3.42 4.84
CA VAL A 144 3.90 2.48 3.73
C VAL A 144 3.06 2.93 2.54
N ASP A 145 1.98 2.25 2.21
CA ASP A 145 1.07 2.51 1.09
C ASP A 145 -0.18 3.33 1.47
N ASP A 146 -0.47 3.47 2.76
CA ASP A 146 -1.63 4.22 3.25
C ASP A 146 -1.30 5.70 3.52
N GLY A 147 -2.00 6.61 2.87
CA GLY A 147 -1.94 8.04 3.11
C GLY A 147 -3.06 8.52 4.03
N LEU A 148 -2.71 9.23 5.12
CA LEU A 148 -3.66 9.77 6.09
C LEU A 148 -3.38 11.25 6.37
N LYS A 149 -4.37 12.09 6.17
CA LYS A 149 -4.25 13.54 6.39
C LYS A 149 -5.60 14.13 6.80
N SER A 150 -5.58 15.16 7.63
CA SER A 150 -6.72 16.06 7.81
C SER A 150 -6.41 17.47 7.37
N VAL A 151 -7.44 18.19 6.99
CA VAL A 151 -7.40 19.59 6.53
C VAL A 151 -8.60 20.36 7.08
N PRO A 152 -8.53 21.71 7.16
CA PRO A 152 -9.59 22.52 7.76
C PRO A 152 -10.89 22.53 6.95
N THR A 153 -10.81 22.51 5.60
CA THR A 153 -11.95 22.77 4.72
C THR A 153 -12.12 21.72 3.63
N VAL A 154 -13.33 21.59 3.11
CA VAL A 154 -13.67 20.73 1.97
C VAL A 154 -12.89 21.13 0.72
N GLU A 155 -12.75 22.42 0.47
CA GLU A 155 -12.02 22.94 -0.68
C GLU A 155 -10.54 22.53 -0.65
N GLU A 156 -9.88 22.68 0.50
CA GLU A 156 -8.51 22.23 0.68
C GLU A 156 -8.37 20.72 0.50
N ALA A 157 -9.35 19.95 0.97
CA ALA A 157 -9.39 18.50 0.80
C ALA A 157 -9.42 18.11 -0.68
N LEU A 158 -10.32 18.71 -1.47
CA LEU A 158 -10.46 18.43 -2.90
C LEU A 158 -9.21 18.85 -3.69
N ASN A 159 -8.65 20.01 -3.39
CA ASN A 159 -7.41 20.47 -3.99
C ASN A 159 -6.23 19.54 -3.66
N LEU A 160 -6.14 19.11 -2.40
CA LEU A 160 -5.11 18.17 -1.97
C LEU A 160 -5.24 16.83 -2.70
N VAL A 161 -6.44 16.24 -2.76
CA VAL A 161 -6.69 14.98 -3.48
C VAL A 161 -6.24 15.10 -4.94
N LYS A 162 -6.65 16.17 -5.63
CA LYS A 162 -6.28 16.41 -7.02
C LYS A 162 -4.75 16.50 -7.20
N ASN A 163 -4.10 17.34 -6.42
CA ASN A 163 -2.66 17.60 -6.57
C ASN A 163 -1.82 16.38 -6.21
N VAL A 164 -2.14 15.68 -5.11
CA VAL A 164 -1.40 14.49 -4.68
C VAL A 164 -1.58 13.35 -5.68
N LYS A 165 -2.81 13.15 -6.20
CA LYS A 165 -3.06 12.13 -7.22
C LYS A 165 -2.26 12.39 -8.49
N GLN A 166 -2.23 13.64 -8.98
CA GLN A 166 -1.46 14.00 -10.16
C GLN A 166 0.04 13.88 -9.93
N MET A 167 0.55 14.38 -8.79
CA MET A 167 1.96 14.26 -8.41
C MET A 167 2.40 12.80 -8.36
N CYS A 168 1.65 11.94 -7.66
CA CYS A 168 1.95 10.51 -7.58
C CYS A 168 1.90 9.83 -8.96
N SER A 169 0.92 10.17 -9.80
CA SER A 169 0.82 9.65 -11.16
C SER A 169 2.04 9.97 -12.02
N LYS A 170 2.61 11.17 -11.91
CA LYS A 170 3.87 11.55 -12.59
C LYS A 170 5.06 10.72 -12.11
N GLY A 171 5.09 10.34 -10.82
CA GLY A 171 6.07 9.43 -10.27
C GLY A 171 5.80 7.95 -10.55
N GLY A 172 4.73 7.63 -11.29
CA GLY A 172 4.35 6.26 -11.61
C GLY A 172 3.54 5.55 -10.52
N PHE A 173 3.08 6.27 -9.49
CA PHE A 173 2.23 5.72 -8.43
C PHE A 173 0.75 6.00 -8.69
N ASN A 174 -0.08 4.97 -8.59
CA ASN A 174 -1.52 5.13 -8.69
C ASN A 174 -2.16 5.24 -7.30
N LEU A 175 -2.69 6.42 -6.96
CA LEU A 175 -3.49 6.62 -5.76
C LEU A 175 -4.95 6.28 -6.01
N HIS A 176 -5.53 5.51 -5.09
CA HIS A 176 -6.92 5.08 -5.14
C HIS A 176 -7.52 4.92 -3.74
N LYS A 177 -8.76 4.40 -3.68
CA LYS A 177 -9.51 4.16 -2.41
C LYS A 177 -9.56 5.38 -1.49
N PHE A 178 -9.76 6.53 -2.08
CA PHE A 178 -9.98 7.74 -1.29
C PHE A 178 -11.25 7.63 -0.45
N LEU A 179 -11.12 8.06 0.80
CA LEU A 179 -12.24 8.16 1.75
C LEU A 179 -12.10 9.44 2.56
N SER A 180 -13.22 10.00 2.97
CA SER A 180 -13.30 11.18 3.84
C SER A 180 -14.48 11.06 4.78
N ASN A 181 -14.41 11.75 5.94
CA ASN A 181 -15.56 11.97 6.83
C ASN A 181 -16.54 13.04 6.30
N SER A 182 -16.21 13.71 5.19
CA SER A 182 -17.10 14.65 4.52
C SER A 182 -17.71 14.03 3.27
N LYS A 183 -19.05 13.94 3.24
CA LYS A 183 -19.80 13.49 2.05
C LYS A 183 -19.53 14.38 0.83
N GLU A 184 -19.37 15.69 1.04
CA GLU A 184 -19.04 16.64 -0.03
C GLU A 184 -17.69 16.34 -0.68
N VAL A 185 -16.68 16.00 0.11
CA VAL A 185 -15.38 15.58 -0.40
C VAL A 185 -15.51 14.29 -1.21
N ILE A 186 -16.24 13.29 -0.70
CA ILE A 186 -16.45 12.02 -1.40
C ILE A 186 -17.18 12.26 -2.73
N LYS A 187 -18.20 13.14 -2.77
CA LYS A 187 -18.91 13.51 -4.00
C LYS A 187 -17.98 14.14 -5.05
N GLY A 188 -17.02 14.95 -4.62
CA GLY A 188 -16.03 15.58 -5.50
C GLY A 188 -14.94 14.63 -6.04
N ILE A 189 -14.81 13.41 -5.47
CA ILE A 189 -13.87 12.41 -5.95
C ILE A 189 -14.52 11.49 -6.97
N GLN A 190 -13.81 11.17 -8.05
CA GLN A 190 -14.29 10.25 -9.07
C GLN A 190 -14.66 8.89 -8.45
N GLN A 191 -15.78 8.32 -8.87
CA GLN A 191 -16.30 7.08 -8.31
C GLN A 191 -15.29 5.91 -8.37
N SER A 192 -14.51 5.82 -9.44
CA SER A 192 -13.46 4.80 -9.62
C SER A 192 -12.36 4.87 -8.56
N ASP A 193 -12.12 6.06 -8.02
CA ASP A 193 -11.05 6.33 -7.07
C ASP A 193 -11.49 6.22 -5.61
N ARG A 194 -12.80 6.12 -5.37
CA ARG A 194 -13.35 5.99 -4.01
C ARG A 194 -13.05 4.62 -3.40
N ALA A 195 -12.97 4.57 -2.09
CA ALA A 195 -12.89 3.31 -1.34
C ALA A 195 -14.09 2.40 -1.66
N ASP A 196 -13.87 1.07 -1.63
CA ASP A 196 -14.91 0.09 -2.00
C ASP A 196 -16.19 0.27 -1.16
N GLY A 197 -16.05 0.64 0.13
CA GLY A 197 -17.17 0.85 1.05
C GLY A 197 -18.05 2.07 0.74
N VAL A 198 -17.58 3.02 -0.07
CA VAL A 198 -18.34 4.25 -0.43
C VAL A 198 -18.53 4.42 -1.93
N ARG A 199 -18.10 3.43 -2.71
CA ARG A 199 -18.17 3.52 -4.18
C ARG A 199 -19.59 3.47 -4.71
N GLU A 200 -20.43 2.61 -4.13
CA GLU A 200 -21.81 2.34 -4.55
C GLU A 200 -22.86 2.87 -3.56
N VAL A 201 -22.41 3.59 -2.51
CA VAL A 201 -23.29 4.15 -1.48
C VAL A 201 -24.01 5.38 -2.02
N ASP A 202 -25.30 5.50 -1.77
CA ASP A 202 -26.03 6.75 -1.97
C ASP A 202 -25.66 7.73 -0.85
N LEU A 203 -24.78 8.67 -1.17
CA LEU A 203 -24.22 9.61 -0.20
C LEU A 203 -25.27 10.60 0.35
N ASP A 204 -26.45 10.68 -0.24
CA ASP A 204 -27.55 11.53 0.25
C ASP A 204 -28.42 10.80 1.29
N LEU A 205 -28.59 9.49 1.13
CA LEU A 205 -29.49 8.68 1.92
C LEU A 205 -28.77 7.81 2.96
N ASP A 206 -27.60 7.28 2.61
CA ASP A 206 -26.92 6.29 3.44
C ASP A 206 -25.92 6.91 4.41
N SER A 207 -25.69 6.21 5.53
CA SER A 207 -24.61 6.52 6.47
C SER A 207 -23.24 6.09 5.92
N LEU A 208 -22.19 6.81 6.29
CA LEU A 208 -20.84 6.46 5.90
C LEU A 208 -20.35 5.20 6.64
N PRO A 209 -19.59 4.33 5.97
CA PRO A 209 -19.20 3.05 6.54
C PRO A 209 -18.19 3.17 7.68
N LEU A 210 -18.09 2.09 8.45
CA LEU A 210 -17.01 1.87 9.39
C LEU A 210 -15.82 1.29 8.62
N GLU A 211 -14.75 2.06 8.49
CA GLU A 211 -13.52 1.61 7.83
C GLU A 211 -12.44 1.16 8.82
N ARG A 212 -11.57 0.27 8.35
CA ARG A 212 -10.42 -0.20 9.11
C ARG A 212 -9.13 0.28 8.45
N THR A 213 -8.40 1.12 9.17
CA THR A 213 -7.06 1.53 8.78
C THR A 213 -6.10 1.18 9.90
N PHE A 214 -5.02 0.45 9.61
CA PHE A 214 -4.02 -0.03 10.59
C PHE A 214 -4.60 -0.81 11.78
N GLY A 215 -5.70 -1.54 11.59
CA GLY A 215 -6.36 -2.27 12.69
C GLY A 215 -7.21 -1.40 13.60
N VAL A 216 -7.20 -0.08 13.42
CA VAL A 216 -8.08 0.87 14.09
C VAL A 216 -9.38 0.98 13.32
N HIS A 217 -10.51 0.92 14.00
CA HIS A 217 -11.80 1.22 13.41
C HIS A 217 -12.00 2.73 13.37
N TRP A 218 -12.24 3.27 12.19
CA TRP A 218 -12.63 4.66 12.01
C TRP A 218 -14.11 4.71 11.62
N CYS A 219 -14.93 5.26 12.51
CA CYS A 219 -16.31 5.59 12.19
C CYS A 219 -16.30 6.87 11.37
N VAL A 220 -16.44 6.74 10.06
CA VAL A 220 -16.29 7.84 9.12
C VAL A 220 -17.34 8.92 9.38
N GLU A 221 -18.58 8.53 9.69
CA GLU A 221 -19.71 9.45 9.89
C GLU A 221 -19.60 10.29 11.17
N SER A 222 -19.25 9.67 12.30
CA SER A 222 -19.10 10.37 13.58
C SER A 222 -17.70 10.95 13.79
N ASP A 223 -16.79 10.73 12.85
CA ASP A 223 -15.36 11.03 12.97
C ASP A 223 -14.75 10.55 14.30
N SER A 224 -15.32 9.53 14.86
CA SER A 224 -14.83 8.91 16.07
C SER A 224 -13.97 7.70 15.71
N SER A 225 -12.82 7.60 16.35
CA SER A 225 -12.02 6.37 16.36
C SER A 225 -12.26 5.72 17.73
N PRO A 226 -13.27 4.87 17.88
CA PRO A 226 -13.34 4.05 19.06
C PRO A 226 -12.12 3.14 18.97
N LEU A 227 -11.12 3.41 19.82
CA LEU A 227 -9.99 2.51 20.06
C LEU A 227 -10.54 1.26 20.76
N PHE A 228 -11.35 0.49 20.05
CA PHE A 228 -11.66 -0.86 20.46
C PHE A 228 -10.45 -1.73 20.21
N PHE A 229 -9.52 -1.66 21.14
CA PHE A 229 -8.60 -2.76 21.30
C PHE A 229 -9.46 -3.98 21.65
N LYS A 230 -9.53 -4.97 20.78
CA LYS A 230 -9.87 -6.31 21.24
C LYS A 230 -8.73 -6.74 22.15
N THR A 231 -8.77 -6.29 23.40
CA THR A 231 -8.00 -6.87 24.46
C THR A 231 -8.44 -8.31 24.58
N ASN A 232 -7.54 -9.23 24.32
CA ASN A 232 -7.77 -10.61 24.74
C ASN A 232 -7.85 -10.56 26.27
N PRO A 233 -8.99 -10.90 26.91
CA PRO A 233 -9.17 -10.75 28.36
C PRO A 233 -8.15 -11.57 29.18
N ALA A 234 -7.34 -12.41 28.56
CA ALA A 234 -6.29 -13.20 29.19
C ALA A 234 -4.91 -12.49 29.25
N ARG A 235 -4.73 -11.30 28.68
CA ARG A 235 -3.48 -10.54 28.77
C ARG A 235 -3.81 -9.08 29.10
N GLY A 236 -3.37 -8.64 30.27
CA GLY A 236 -3.57 -7.30 30.78
C GLY A 236 -3.16 -6.20 29.80
N VAL A 237 -3.47 -4.96 30.13
CA VAL A 237 -3.29 -3.73 29.33
C VAL A 237 -1.95 -3.75 28.59
N ALA A 238 -2.01 -3.81 27.25
CA ALA A 238 -0.83 -3.77 26.40
C ALA A 238 -0.15 -2.40 26.49
N SER A 239 1.17 -2.39 26.68
CA SER A 239 1.98 -1.17 26.67
C SER A 239 2.06 -0.59 25.25
N CYS A 240 2.37 0.70 25.11
CA CYS A 240 2.60 1.33 23.80
C CYS A 240 3.65 0.59 22.94
N GLN A 241 4.59 -0.11 23.55
CA GLN A 241 5.58 -0.93 22.86
C GLN A 241 4.98 -2.21 22.27
N GLU A 242 4.01 -2.83 22.95
CA GLU A 242 3.28 -4.01 22.42
C GLU A 242 2.31 -3.59 21.31
N LEU A 243 1.78 -2.37 21.34
CA LEU A 243 1.03 -1.78 20.22
C LEU A 243 1.90 -1.63 18.97
N ALA A 244 3.12 -1.12 19.12
CA ALA A 244 4.08 -1.00 18.02
C ALA A 244 4.45 -2.38 17.45
N LEU A 245 4.66 -3.38 18.31
CA LEU A 245 4.95 -4.75 17.89
C LEU A 245 3.76 -5.43 17.21
N PHE A 246 2.54 -5.19 17.69
CA PHE A 246 1.32 -5.73 17.08
C PHE A 246 1.03 -5.08 15.73
N LEU A 247 1.32 -3.78 15.57
CA LEU A 247 1.19 -3.04 14.32
C LEU A 247 2.27 -3.42 13.30
N THR A 248 3.48 -3.76 13.74
CA THR A 248 4.56 -4.23 12.86
C THR A 248 4.38 -5.67 12.39
N LEU A 249 3.66 -6.50 13.15
CA LEU A 249 3.35 -7.89 12.78
C LEU A 249 2.10 -8.00 11.89
N TRP A 250 1.26 -6.97 11.84
CA TRP A 250 0.12 -6.94 10.95
C TRP A 250 0.43 -6.12 9.72
N ASP A 251 1.14 -6.73 8.84
CA ASP A 251 1.47 -6.19 7.53
C ASP A 251 0.18 -5.92 6.71
N SER A 252 -0.26 -4.65 6.72
CA SER A 252 -1.36 -4.16 5.88
C SER A 252 -1.05 -4.29 4.39
N SER A 253 0.22 -4.46 4.02
CA SER A 253 0.70 -4.68 2.66
C SER A 253 0.07 -5.91 1.97
N PHE A 254 -0.48 -6.85 2.73
CA PHE A 254 -1.21 -8.01 2.19
C PHE A 254 -2.58 -7.69 1.56
N ARG A 255 -3.13 -6.48 1.73
CA ARG A 255 -4.49 -6.17 1.29
C ARG A 255 -4.61 -5.56 -0.09
N SER A 256 -3.57 -4.92 -0.59
CA SER A 256 -3.63 -4.12 -1.82
C SER A 256 -3.29 -4.88 -3.11
N CYS A 257 -2.65 -6.02 -3.02
CA CYS A 257 -1.86 -6.57 -4.12
C CYS A 257 -2.62 -7.34 -5.21
N CYS A 258 -3.93 -7.45 -5.21
CA CYS A 258 -4.59 -8.29 -6.22
C CYS A 258 -5.91 -7.76 -6.74
N LYS A 259 -5.86 -6.81 -7.66
CA LYS A 259 -6.84 -6.73 -8.74
C LYS A 259 -6.21 -7.32 -10.00
N GLY A 260 -6.68 -8.54 -10.33
CA GLY A 260 -6.67 -9.09 -11.67
C GLY A 260 -5.33 -9.55 -12.25
N SER A 261 -5.41 -10.64 -12.96
CA SER A 261 -4.35 -11.26 -13.76
C SER A 261 -3.65 -10.30 -14.76
N GLN A 262 -4.27 -9.17 -15.06
CA GLN A 262 -3.76 -8.21 -16.04
C GLN A 262 -2.65 -7.32 -15.47
N PHE A 263 -2.77 -6.90 -14.19
CA PHE A 263 -1.72 -6.13 -13.52
C PHE A 263 -0.44 -6.99 -13.36
N PHE A 264 -0.61 -8.26 -12.97
CA PHE A 264 0.52 -9.17 -12.82
C PHE A 264 1.23 -9.45 -14.16
N ARG A 265 0.49 -9.55 -15.27
CA ARG A 265 1.07 -9.75 -16.61
C ARG A 265 2.05 -8.66 -17.02
N ASN A 266 1.80 -7.42 -16.63
CA ASN A 266 2.66 -6.28 -16.95
C ASN A 266 3.93 -6.20 -16.08
N CYS A 267 3.97 -6.95 -14.99
CA CYS A 267 5.08 -6.96 -14.02
C CYS A 267 6.12 -8.04 -14.31
N VAL A 268 5.86 -8.92 -15.28
CA VAL A 268 6.66 -10.12 -15.53
C VAL A 268 7.09 -10.18 -16.99
N VAL A 269 8.28 -10.68 -17.24
CA VAL A 269 8.76 -11.02 -18.59
C VAL A 269 9.27 -12.45 -18.62
N LYS A 270 9.02 -13.13 -19.76
CA LYS A 270 9.61 -14.41 -20.05
C LYS A 270 11.10 -14.20 -20.34
N THR A 271 11.95 -15.06 -19.88
CA THR A 271 13.42 -15.03 -20.11
C THR A 271 13.81 -15.84 -21.31
#